data_2e79f7523c7351b1570d817ac94e070d
#
_entry.id   2e79f7523c7351b1570d817ac94e070d
#
_cell.length_a   1.000
_cell.length_b   1.000
_cell.length_c   1.000
_cell.angle_alpha   90.00
_cell.angle_beta   90.00
_cell.angle_gamma   90.00
#
_symmetry.space_group_name_H-M   'P 1'
#
loop_
_entity.id
_entity.type
_entity.pdbx_description
1 polymer ?
#
loop_
_entity_poly.entity_id
_entity_poly.type
_entity_poly.pdbx_seq_one_letter_code
_entity_poly.pdbx_strand_id
1 'polypeptide(L)'
;MTQEITQETAPSVDPIVELQADIAAYESIFAELTRAMDPAALLKVLTYLGRNAKRDASENQSYDSLEHRRLIARIDALMAQVQPEARKQAMTQRNEQNHQRKLKAKHQADSKRQREGKR
;
A
#
# COMPACT_ATOMS: atom_id res chain seq x y z
N MET A 1 15.98 -34.45 -36.36
CA MET A 1 14.53 -34.77 -36.34
C MET A 1 14.07 -35.23 -34.97
N THR A 2 14.74 -36.16 -34.37
CA THR A 2 14.39 -36.65 -33.04
C THR A 2 14.46 -35.58 -31.97
N GLN A 3 15.32 -34.61 -32.14
CA GLN A 3 15.45 -33.50 -31.17
C GLN A 3 14.22 -32.58 -31.16
N GLU A 4 13.63 -32.34 -32.31
CA GLU A 4 12.43 -31.54 -32.41
C GLU A 4 11.25 -32.20 -31.72
N ILE A 5 11.11 -33.51 -31.91
CA ILE A 5 10.08 -34.29 -31.25
C ILE A 5 10.24 -34.26 -29.74
N THR A 6 11.47 -34.34 -29.26
CA THR A 6 11.77 -34.30 -27.83
C THR A 6 11.40 -32.93 -27.22
N GLN A 7 11.66 -31.86 -27.95
CA GLN A 7 11.27 -30.52 -27.50
C GLN A 7 9.77 -30.33 -27.47
N GLU A 8 9.09 -30.90 -28.46
CA GLU A 8 7.61 -30.83 -28.53
C GLU A 8 6.96 -31.64 -27.43
N THR A 9 7.58 -32.70 -26.97
CA THR A 9 7.08 -33.54 -25.88
C THR A 9 7.35 -32.95 -24.51
N ALA A 10 8.30 -32.01 -24.41
CA ALA A 10 8.47 -31.27 -23.15
C ALA A 10 7.14 -30.52 -22.86
N PRO A 11 6.64 -30.59 -21.61
CA PRO A 11 5.41 -29.88 -21.27
C PRO A 11 5.61 -28.38 -21.48
N SER A 12 5.21 -27.93 -22.65
CA SER A 12 5.21 -26.50 -22.95
C SER A 12 3.97 -25.89 -22.33
N VAL A 13 4.17 -25.08 -21.32
CA VAL A 13 3.09 -24.28 -20.76
C VAL A 13 2.76 -23.19 -21.77
N ASP A 14 1.49 -22.98 -22.03
CA ASP A 14 1.01 -21.86 -22.84
C ASP A 14 1.60 -20.56 -22.25
N PRO A 15 2.25 -19.71 -23.06
CA PRO A 15 2.80 -18.44 -22.57
C PRO A 15 1.78 -17.58 -21.83
N ILE A 16 0.53 -17.60 -22.24
CA ILE A 16 -0.53 -16.85 -21.56
C ILE A 16 -0.78 -17.41 -20.16
N VAL A 17 -0.85 -18.71 -20.01
CA VAL A 17 -1.03 -19.38 -18.72
C VAL A 17 0.16 -19.10 -17.81
N GLU A 18 1.37 -19.13 -18.36
CA GLU A 18 2.59 -18.83 -17.62
C GLU A 18 2.60 -17.39 -17.11
N LEU A 19 2.23 -16.44 -17.96
CA LEU A 19 2.11 -15.03 -17.56
C LEU A 19 1.04 -14.85 -16.50
N GLN A 20 -0.09 -15.51 -16.63
CA GLN A 20 -1.16 -15.45 -15.63
C GLN A 20 -0.70 -15.99 -14.28
N ALA A 21 0.06 -17.07 -14.29
CA ALA A 21 0.63 -17.65 -13.06
C ALA A 21 1.63 -16.70 -12.42
N ASP A 22 2.49 -16.05 -13.21
CA ASP A 22 3.44 -15.06 -12.72
C ASP A 22 2.73 -13.85 -12.10
N ILE A 23 1.69 -13.36 -12.76
CA ILE A 23 0.89 -12.24 -12.24
C ILE A 23 0.24 -12.64 -10.92
N ALA A 24 -0.35 -13.84 -10.85
CA ALA A 24 -0.96 -14.33 -9.62
C ALA A 24 0.06 -14.45 -8.48
N ALA A 25 1.27 -14.90 -8.79
CA ALA A 25 2.36 -14.99 -7.82
C ALA A 25 2.75 -13.60 -7.30
N TYR A 26 2.95 -12.63 -8.18
CA TYR A 26 3.25 -11.26 -7.79
C TYR A 26 2.13 -10.63 -6.97
N GLU A 27 0.89 -10.86 -7.33
CA GLU A 27 -0.26 -10.36 -6.58
C GLU A 27 -0.31 -10.96 -5.17
N SER A 28 0.00 -12.25 -5.03
CA SER A 28 0.05 -12.91 -3.73
C SER A 28 1.16 -12.34 -2.85
N ILE A 29 2.36 -12.15 -3.41
CA ILE A 29 3.48 -11.53 -2.70
C ILE A 29 3.12 -10.12 -2.27
N PHE A 30 2.51 -9.35 -3.17
CA PHE A 30 2.12 -7.98 -2.90
C PHE A 30 1.07 -7.90 -1.80
N ALA A 31 0.11 -8.82 -1.80
CA ALA A 31 -0.92 -8.90 -0.75
C ALA A 31 -0.31 -9.17 0.63
N GLU A 32 0.68 -10.06 0.70
CA GLU A 32 1.38 -10.33 1.95
C GLU A 32 2.19 -9.12 2.44
N LEU A 33 2.89 -8.45 1.52
CA LEU A 33 3.63 -7.22 1.84
C LEU A 33 2.68 -6.13 2.34
N THR A 34 1.52 -5.99 1.70
CA THR A 34 0.51 -5.01 2.10
C THR A 34 -0.01 -5.25 3.51
N ARG A 35 -0.21 -6.53 3.89
CA ARG A 35 -0.63 -6.87 5.25
C ARG A 35 0.44 -6.57 6.29
N ALA A 36 1.71 -6.74 5.93
CA ALA A 36 2.83 -6.52 6.82
C ALA A 36 3.19 -5.05 7.00
N MET A 37 2.84 -4.21 6.04
CA MET A 37 3.19 -2.79 6.05
C MET A 37 2.14 -1.95 6.77
N ASP A 38 2.61 -0.87 7.40
CA ASP A 38 1.74 0.15 7.96
C ASP A 38 0.90 0.79 6.84
N PRO A 39 -0.45 0.82 6.96
CA PRO A 39 -1.30 1.38 5.91
C PRO A 39 -0.98 2.82 5.55
N ALA A 40 -0.66 3.66 6.51
CA ALA A 40 -0.31 5.06 6.24
C ALA A 40 0.98 5.19 5.45
N ALA A 41 1.99 4.38 5.78
CA ALA A 41 3.25 4.35 5.05
C ALA A 41 3.06 3.83 3.63
N LEU A 42 2.28 2.77 3.47
CA LEU A 42 1.98 2.20 2.16
C LEU A 42 1.22 3.21 1.29
N LEU A 43 0.26 3.93 1.86
CA LEU A 43 -0.48 4.96 1.14
C LEU A 43 0.44 6.08 0.63
N LYS A 44 1.42 6.49 1.44
CA LYS A 44 2.41 7.49 1.01
C LYS A 44 3.24 7.01 -0.17
N VAL A 45 3.70 5.76 -0.13
CA VAL A 45 4.48 5.17 -1.22
C VAL A 45 3.64 5.09 -2.50
N LEU A 46 2.40 4.62 -2.40
CA LEU A 46 1.50 4.52 -3.55
C LEU A 46 1.17 5.89 -4.12
N THR A 47 0.94 6.89 -3.28
CA THR A 47 0.68 8.27 -3.71
C THR A 47 1.87 8.82 -4.49
N TYR A 48 3.08 8.60 -3.99
CA TYR A 48 4.31 9.03 -4.64
C TYR A 48 4.48 8.35 -6.00
N LEU A 49 4.31 7.03 -6.05
CA LEU A 49 4.40 6.28 -7.30
C LEU A 49 3.37 6.74 -8.33
N GLY A 50 2.13 6.96 -7.88
CA GLY A 50 1.06 7.43 -8.75
C GLY A 50 1.32 8.82 -9.32
N ARG A 51 1.82 9.75 -8.51
CA ARG A 51 2.19 11.09 -8.96
C ARG A 51 3.32 11.05 -9.98
N ASN A 52 4.34 10.26 -9.73
CA ASN A 52 5.47 10.12 -10.66
C ASN A 52 5.03 9.51 -11.97
N ALA A 53 4.22 8.46 -11.94
CA ALA A 53 3.71 7.82 -13.14
C ALA A 53 2.87 8.79 -13.98
N LYS A 54 1.99 9.56 -13.34
CA LYS A 54 1.15 10.55 -14.04
C LYS A 54 1.95 11.70 -14.59
N ARG A 55 2.96 12.16 -13.86
CA ARG A 55 3.86 13.21 -14.33
C ARG A 55 4.64 12.76 -15.54
N ASP A 56 5.21 11.56 -15.50
CA ASP A 56 5.99 11.00 -16.61
C ASP A 56 5.12 10.85 -17.85
N ALA A 57 3.87 10.41 -17.70
CA ALA A 57 2.92 10.33 -18.80
C ALA A 57 2.60 11.70 -19.40
N SER A 58 2.52 12.74 -18.57
CA SER A 58 2.26 14.11 -19.01
C SER A 58 3.44 14.72 -19.75
N GLU A 59 4.67 14.48 -19.25
CA GLU A 59 5.87 15.08 -19.83
C GLU A 59 6.36 14.36 -21.07
N ASN A 60 6.04 13.09 -21.21
CA ASN A 60 6.59 12.25 -22.28
C ASN A 60 5.48 11.39 -22.89
N GLN A 61 5.03 11.78 -24.07
CA GLN A 61 3.94 11.09 -24.77
C GLN A 61 4.25 9.62 -25.07
N SER A 62 5.52 9.22 -25.11
CA SER A 62 5.89 7.83 -25.29
C SER A 62 5.48 6.93 -24.12
N TYR A 63 5.15 7.51 -22.96
CA TYR A 63 4.65 6.77 -21.82
C TYR A 63 3.14 6.48 -21.86
N ASP A 64 2.43 6.91 -22.89
CA ASP A 64 1.03 6.53 -23.07
C ASP A 64 0.93 5.13 -23.70
N SER A 65 1.68 4.19 -23.15
CA SER A 65 1.64 2.79 -23.49
C SER A 65 0.57 2.06 -22.70
N LEU A 66 0.17 0.90 -23.17
CA LEU A 66 -0.75 0.03 -22.42
C LEU A 66 -0.16 -0.33 -21.06
N GLU A 67 1.13 -0.62 -21.00
CA GLU A 67 1.83 -0.95 -19.75
C GLU A 67 1.73 0.18 -18.75
N HIS A 68 1.95 1.40 -19.18
CA HIS A 68 1.91 2.58 -18.32
C HIS A 68 0.50 2.85 -17.81
N ARG A 69 -0.50 2.73 -18.66
CA ARG A 69 -1.91 2.86 -18.26
C ARG A 69 -2.32 1.78 -17.25
N ARG A 70 -1.84 0.55 -17.45
CA ARG A 70 -2.07 -0.55 -16.51
C ARG A 70 -1.40 -0.29 -15.16
N LEU A 71 -0.19 0.25 -15.18
CA LEU A 71 0.52 0.61 -13.94
C LEU A 71 -0.28 1.63 -13.14
N ILE A 72 -0.72 2.71 -13.77
CA ILE A 72 -1.53 3.74 -13.11
C ILE A 72 -2.83 3.15 -12.57
N ALA A 73 -3.52 2.34 -13.36
CA ALA A 73 -4.77 1.70 -12.93
C ALA A 73 -4.55 0.79 -11.71
N ARG A 74 -3.46 0.04 -11.69
CA ARG A 74 -3.13 -0.83 -10.55
C ARG A 74 -2.78 -0.02 -9.30
N ILE A 75 -2.02 1.05 -9.44
CA ILE A 75 -1.70 1.94 -8.32
C ILE A 75 -2.98 2.53 -7.75
N ASP A 76 -3.88 3.04 -8.60
CA ASP A 76 -5.14 3.62 -8.16
C ASP A 76 -6.03 2.59 -7.44
N ALA A 77 -6.08 1.35 -7.95
CA ALA A 77 -6.83 0.27 -7.31
C ALA A 77 -6.27 -0.09 -5.93
N LEU A 78 -4.95 -0.14 -5.81
CA LEU A 78 -4.29 -0.41 -4.52
C LEU A 78 -4.51 0.73 -3.53
N MET A 79 -4.44 1.98 -3.99
CA MET A 79 -4.74 3.13 -3.15
C MET A 79 -6.17 3.08 -2.62
N ALA A 80 -7.13 2.75 -3.47
CA ALA A 80 -8.52 2.61 -3.05
C ALA A 80 -8.71 1.53 -1.99
N GLN A 81 -7.91 0.48 -2.05
CA GLN A 81 -7.92 -0.62 -1.09
C GLN A 81 -7.29 -0.23 0.25
N VAL A 82 -6.22 0.55 0.22
CA VAL A 82 -5.44 0.94 1.40
C VAL A 82 -6.02 2.14 2.12
N GLN A 83 -6.67 3.06 1.41
CA GLN A 83 -7.21 4.30 1.98
C GLN A 83 -8.12 4.08 3.19
N PRO A 84 -9.09 3.14 3.17
CA PRO A 84 -9.94 2.93 4.35
C PRO A 84 -9.16 2.48 5.58
N GLU A 85 -8.16 1.63 5.39
CA GLU A 85 -7.32 1.15 6.48
C GLU A 85 -6.44 2.26 7.05
N ALA A 86 -5.88 3.10 6.17
CA ALA A 86 -5.08 4.26 6.57
C ALA A 86 -5.94 5.27 7.35
N ARG A 87 -7.19 5.47 6.94
CA ARG A 87 -8.12 6.36 7.67
C ARG A 87 -8.46 5.82 9.04
N LYS A 88 -8.74 4.51 9.16
CA LYS A 88 -9.00 3.88 10.45
C LYS A 88 -7.81 4.04 11.38
N GLN A 89 -6.62 3.80 10.88
CA GLN A 89 -5.40 3.95 11.65
C GLN A 89 -5.21 5.38 12.13
N ALA A 90 -5.42 6.36 11.25
CA ALA A 90 -5.31 7.77 11.59
C ALA A 90 -6.32 8.17 12.67
N MET A 91 -7.57 7.68 12.57
CA MET A 91 -8.61 7.93 13.57
C MET A 91 -8.25 7.31 14.91
N THR A 92 -7.78 6.08 14.90
CA THR A 92 -7.38 5.38 16.12
C THR A 92 -6.22 6.11 16.82
N GLN A 93 -5.21 6.53 16.07
CA GLN A 93 -4.09 7.29 16.60
C GLN A 93 -4.54 8.63 17.16
N ARG A 94 -5.41 9.32 16.45
CA ARG A 94 -5.96 10.60 16.93
C ARG A 94 -6.75 10.44 18.22
N ASN A 95 -7.60 9.41 18.29
CA ASN A 95 -8.39 9.14 19.47
C ASN A 95 -7.50 8.77 20.67
N GLU A 96 -6.46 7.98 20.42
CA GLU A 96 -5.50 7.62 21.45
C GLU A 96 -4.72 8.84 21.94
N GLN A 97 -4.25 9.69 21.04
CA GLN A 97 -3.57 10.93 21.40
C GLN A 97 -4.49 11.85 22.20
N ASN A 98 -5.74 11.98 21.81
CA ASN A 98 -6.71 12.79 22.53
C ASN A 98 -6.96 12.22 23.93
N HIS A 99 -7.06 10.90 24.05
CA HIS A 99 -7.21 10.22 25.33
C HIS A 99 -6.00 10.49 26.24
N GLN A 100 -4.79 10.37 25.70
CA GLN A 100 -3.57 10.65 26.46
C GLN A 100 -3.50 12.12 26.87
N ARG A 101 -3.88 13.04 26.01
CA ARG A 101 -3.95 14.48 26.37
C ARG A 101 -4.92 14.74 27.50
N LYS A 102 -6.08 14.10 27.48
CA LYS A 102 -7.07 14.22 28.57
C LYS A 102 -6.55 13.67 29.87
N LEU A 103 -5.91 12.50 29.84
CA LEU A 103 -5.30 11.90 31.02
C LEU A 103 -4.18 12.79 31.58
N LYS A 104 -3.34 13.34 30.71
CA LYS A 104 -2.25 14.23 31.10
C LYS A 104 -2.78 15.51 31.72
N ALA A 105 -3.81 16.10 31.12
CA ALA A 105 -4.46 17.31 31.65
C ALA A 105 -5.10 17.05 33.01
N LYS A 106 -5.77 15.91 33.17
CA LYS A 106 -6.36 15.49 34.44
C LYS A 106 -5.28 15.31 35.50
N HIS A 107 -4.19 14.66 35.15
CA HIS A 107 -3.08 14.44 36.07
C HIS A 107 -2.45 15.75 36.52
N GLN A 108 -2.28 16.70 35.61
CA GLN A 108 -1.76 18.04 35.95
C GLN A 108 -2.73 18.80 36.86
N ALA A 109 -4.03 18.71 36.62
CA ALA A 109 -5.04 19.35 37.46
C ALA A 109 -5.06 18.76 38.84
N ASP A 110 -4.95 17.44 38.98
CA ASP A 110 -4.90 16.75 40.28
C ASP A 110 -3.62 17.14 41.04
N SER A 111 -2.49 17.22 40.37
CA SER A 111 -1.24 17.66 40.98
C SER A 111 -1.33 19.10 41.49
N LYS A 112 -1.95 19.98 40.72
CA LYS A 112 -2.19 21.36 41.14
C LYS A 112 -3.10 21.46 42.34
N ARG A 113 -4.18 20.68 42.38
CA ARG A 113 -5.07 20.62 43.54
C ARG A 113 -4.34 20.14 44.80
N GLN A 114 -3.47 19.16 44.69
CA GLN A 114 -2.67 18.67 45.79
C GLN A 114 -1.74 19.76 46.33
N ARG A 115 -1.13 20.53 45.46
CA ARG A 115 -0.26 21.66 45.86
C ARG A 115 -1.05 22.74 46.60
N GLU A 116 -2.25 23.07 46.09
CA GLU A 116 -3.13 24.05 46.72
C GLU A 116 -3.67 23.56 48.05
N GLY A 117 -3.97 22.28 48.17
CA GLY A 117 -4.46 21.67 49.40
C GLY A 117 -3.41 21.57 50.51
N LYS A 118 -2.14 21.75 50.22
CA LYS A 118 -1.04 21.72 51.23
C LYS A 118 -0.76 23.07 51.84
N ARG A 119 -1.46 24.08 51.49
CA ARG A 119 -1.40 25.41 52.10
C ARG A 119 -2.45 25.43 53.26
#